data_a1e1474e40d5b4dc0cad51438050ff8a
#
_entry.id   a1e1474e40d5b4dc0cad51438050ff8a
#
_cell.length_a   1.000
_cell.length_b   1.000
_cell.length_c   1.000
_cell.angle_alpha   90.00
_cell.angle_beta   90.00
_cell.angle_gamma   90.00
#
_symmetry.space_group_name_H-M   'P 1'
#
loop_
_entity.id
_entity.type
_entity.pdbx_description
1 polymer ?
#
loop_
_entity_poly.entity_id
_entity_poly.type
_entity_poly.pdbx_seq_one_letter_code
_entity_poly.pdbx_strand_id
1 'polypeptide(L)'
;QSNAVWNVLGQQVLMSKMLIPAEILAVLGQITSGQATADVLLQVRQMLTELVGLKIRYLQNDPTLTKAELARILTVVPYNLDAWDGYVVEREVIYTACKQLNKKLIVLAGDTHNAWNSTLRDQAGSTVGVELATSSVSSAGMEKYLQFPLAQLQEFEMAFTTLIDELNYCNLNQRGYLSVAFTPDQVQANWIFIDSIQNRSYQVDQSRAYQLQLDHELNEIKPLKQTA
;
A
#
# COMPACT_ATOMS: atom_id res chain seq x y z
N GLN A 1 -19.74 24.61 7.32
CA GLN A 1 -19.32 23.58 6.34
C GLN A 1 -18.31 24.20 5.38
N SER A 2 -17.22 23.49 5.08
CA SER A 2 -16.24 23.93 4.10
C SER A 2 -16.78 23.79 2.67
N ASN A 3 -16.55 24.80 1.83
CA ASN A 3 -16.84 24.76 0.39
C ASN A 3 -15.60 24.30 -0.42
N ALA A 4 -14.56 23.77 0.26
CA ALA A 4 -13.38 23.26 -0.40
C ALA A 4 -13.73 22.09 -1.32
N VAL A 5 -13.14 22.09 -2.48
CA VAL A 5 -13.28 21.04 -3.49
C VAL A 5 -12.67 19.75 -2.98
N TRP A 6 -11.47 19.83 -2.45
CA TRP A 6 -10.71 18.72 -1.91
C TRP A 6 -10.68 18.77 -0.38
N ASN A 7 -10.80 17.61 0.26
CA ASN A 7 -10.67 17.44 1.70
C ASN A 7 -9.44 16.61 1.96
N VAL A 8 -8.39 17.26 2.44
CA VAL A 8 -7.08 16.66 2.65
C VAL A 8 -6.84 16.45 4.14
N LEU A 9 -6.56 15.23 4.53
CA LEU A 9 -6.13 14.87 5.87
C LEU A 9 -4.64 14.53 5.84
N GLY A 10 -3.79 15.45 6.31
CA GLY A 10 -2.38 15.18 6.57
C GLY A 10 -2.24 14.55 7.95
N GLN A 11 -1.70 13.35 8.02
CA GLN A 11 -1.58 12.61 9.26
C GLN A 11 -0.37 11.65 9.21
N GLN A 12 -0.05 10.97 10.29
CA GLN A 12 1.21 10.28 10.48
C GLN A 12 1.21 8.88 9.85
N VAL A 13 0.30 8.01 10.28
CA VAL A 13 0.30 6.57 9.98
C VAL A 13 -0.68 6.19 8.86
N LEU A 14 -0.55 5.00 8.29
CA LEU A 14 -1.44 4.54 7.22
C LEU A 14 -2.88 4.39 7.73
N MET A 15 -3.83 4.92 6.95
CA MET A 15 -5.27 4.87 7.23
C MET A 15 -5.98 3.74 6.49
N SER A 16 -5.44 3.31 5.34
CA SER A 16 -5.96 2.18 4.58
C SER A 16 -5.90 0.87 5.37
N LYS A 17 -6.74 -0.08 4.98
CA LYS A 17 -6.73 -1.43 5.53
C LYS A 17 -5.57 -2.21 4.94
N MET A 18 -4.53 -2.41 5.74
CA MET A 18 -3.36 -3.19 5.39
C MET A 18 -3.53 -4.62 5.92
N LEU A 19 -4.55 -5.31 5.42
CA LEU A 19 -4.90 -6.66 5.83
C LEU A 19 -4.17 -7.69 4.97
N ILE A 20 -3.32 -8.48 5.59
CA ILE A 20 -2.51 -9.52 4.93
C ILE A 20 -2.99 -10.91 5.32
N PRO A 21 -2.85 -11.93 4.47
CA PRO A 21 -3.08 -13.31 4.87
C PRO A 21 -2.32 -13.68 6.14
N ALA A 22 -3.01 -14.34 7.08
CA ALA A 22 -2.47 -14.59 8.43
C ALA A 22 -1.17 -15.39 8.42
N GLU A 23 -0.98 -16.29 7.44
CA GLU A 23 0.25 -17.08 7.28
C GLU A 23 1.46 -16.20 6.91
N ILE A 24 1.27 -15.08 6.20
CA ILE A 24 2.34 -14.10 5.94
C ILE A 24 2.81 -13.47 7.24
N LEU A 25 1.90 -13.03 8.11
CA LEU A 25 2.27 -12.39 9.37
C LEU A 25 3.08 -13.33 10.26
N ALA A 26 2.72 -14.62 10.29
CA ALA A 26 3.44 -15.62 11.06
C ALA A 26 4.91 -15.76 10.62
N VAL A 27 5.16 -15.72 9.31
CA VAL A 27 6.53 -15.81 8.77
C VAL A 27 7.29 -14.50 8.92
N LEU A 28 6.63 -13.35 8.74
CA LEU A 28 7.25 -12.04 9.03
C LEU A 28 7.75 -11.96 10.47
N GLY A 29 7.01 -12.52 11.43
CA GLY A 29 7.43 -12.63 12.82
C GLY A 29 8.73 -13.44 13.00
N GLN A 30 8.93 -14.49 12.25
CA GLN A 30 10.18 -15.27 12.28
C GLN A 30 11.36 -14.46 11.72
N ILE A 31 11.17 -13.76 10.61
CA ILE A 31 12.21 -12.92 10.00
C ILE A 31 12.64 -11.81 10.96
N THR A 32 11.68 -11.08 11.52
CA THR A 32 11.97 -9.96 12.43
C THR A 32 12.57 -10.40 13.77
N SER A 33 12.36 -11.65 14.19
CA SER A 33 13.03 -12.25 15.35
C SER A 33 14.47 -12.70 15.11
N GLY A 34 15.03 -12.40 13.94
CA GLY A 34 16.42 -12.73 13.58
C GLY A 34 16.61 -14.12 12.98
N GLN A 35 15.53 -14.81 12.59
CA GLN A 35 15.58 -16.15 11.99
C GLN A 35 15.54 -16.10 10.44
N ALA A 36 15.98 -15.01 9.83
CA ALA A 36 16.02 -14.82 8.38
C ALA A 36 17.11 -15.67 7.71
N THR A 37 16.96 -16.98 7.72
CA THR A 37 17.85 -17.88 6.97
C THR A 37 17.46 -17.93 5.49
N ALA A 38 18.38 -18.38 4.62
CA ALA A 38 18.12 -18.57 3.20
C ALA A 38 16.91 -19.49 2.97
N ASP A 39 16.74 -20.55 3.77
CA ASP A 39 15.61 -21.47 3.69
C ASP A 39 14.28 -20.79 4.06
N VAL A 40 14.28 -19.95 5.11
CA VAL A 40 13.09 -19.18 5.49
C VAL A 40 12.70 -18.20 4.37
N LEU A 41 13.66 -17.48 3.79
CA LEU A 41 13.40 -16.56 2.68
C LEU A 41 12.86 -17.30 1.44
N LEU A 42 13.36 -18.49 1.15
CA LEU A 42 12.85 -19.34 0.06
C LEU A 42 11.42 -19.78 0.34
N GLN A 43 11.11 -20.22 1.56
CA GLN A 43 9.75 -20.61 1.98
C GLN A 43 8.77 -19.44 1.86
N VAL A 44 9.18 -18.22 2.28
CA VAL A 44 8.37 -17.01 2.11
C VAL A 44 8.03 -16.78 0.66
N ARG A 45 9.02 -16.85 -0.21
CA ARG A 45 8.83 -16.64 -1.66
C ARG A 45 7.86 -17.67 -2.26
N GLN A 46 8.01 -18.93 -1.91
CA GLN A 46 7.12 -20.00 -2.37
C GLN A 46 5.68 -19.77 -1.87
N MET A 47 5.53 -19.47 -0.58
CA MET A 47 4.23 -19.15 0.01
C MET A 47 3.56 -17.94 -0.67
N LEU A 48 4.28 -16.84 -0.88
CA LEU A 48 3.74 -15.66 -1.58
C LEU A 48 3.31 -16.00 -3.00
N THR A 49 4.10 -16.79 -3.73
CA THR A 49 3.75 -17.24 -5.09
C THR A 49 2.45 -18.05 -5.10
N GLU A 50 2.29 -18.98 -4.15
CA GLU A 50 1.06 -19.74 -4.00
C GLU A 50 -0.14 -18.88 -3.65
N LEU A 51 0.00 -17.98 -2.66
CA LEU A 51 -1.09 -17.09 -2.24
C LEU A 51 -1.53 -16.14 -3.37
N VAL A 52 -0.58 -15.58 -4.11
CA VAL A 52 -0.86 -14.75 -5.29
C VAL A 52 -1.62 -15.57 -6.34
N GLY A 53 -1.18 -16.79 -6.63
CA GLY A 53 -1.88 -17.68 -7.55
C GLY A 53 -3.32 -17.97 -7.11
N LEU A 54 -3.52 -18.26 -5.83
CA LEU A 54 -4.86 -18.49 -5.25
C LEU A 54 -5.72 -17.21 -5.32
N LYS A 55 -5.14 -16.05 -5.01
CA LYS A 55 -5.86 -14.77 -5.07
C LYS A 55 -6.29 -14.42 -6.50
N ILE A 56 -5.43 -14.64 -7.49
CA ILE A 56 -5.77 -14.43 -8.91
C ILE A 56 -6.92 -15.36 -9.33
N ARG A 57 -6.87 -16.66 -8.99
CA ARG A 57 -7.96 -17.60 -9.26
C ARG A 57 -9.28 -17.16 -8.59
N TYR A 58 -9.19 -16.70 -7.34
CA TYR A 58 -10.35 -16.17 -6.63
C TYR A 58 -10.97 -14.95 -7.33
N LEU A 59 -10.15 -13.98 -7.75
CA LEU A 59 -10.60 -12.79 -8.48
C LEU A 59 -11.21 -13.13 -9.85
N GLN A 60 -10.79 -14.25 -10.46
CA GLN A 60 -11.34 -14.80 -11.70
C GLN A 60 -12.61 -15.62 -11.47
N ASN A 61 -13.09 -15.73 -10.22
CA ASN A 61 -14.24 -16.56 -9.83
C ASN A 61 -14.08 -18.05 -10.18
N ASP A 62 -12.87 -18.60 -10.02
CA ASP A 62 -12.59 -20.00 -10.29
C ASP A 62 -13.41 -20.92 -9.35
N PRO A 63 -14.37 -21.71 -9.87
CA PRO A 63 -15.22 -22.56 -9.05
C PRO A 63 -14.50 -23.78 -8.48
N THR A 64 -13.27 -24.04 -8.89
CA THR A 64 -12.50 -25.21 -8.44
C THR A 64 -11.70 -24.94 -7.17
N LEU A 65 -11.69 -23.69 -6.66
CA LEU A 65 -11.05 -23.36 -5.40
C LEU A 65 -11.72 -24.10 -4.23
N THR A 66 -10.92 -24.83 -3.49
CA THR A 66 -11.36 -25.52 -2.28
C THR A 66 -11.57 -24.56 -1.10
N LYS A 67 -12.35 -24.98 -0.10
CA LYS A 67 -12.52 -24.18 1.14
C LYS A 67 -11.19 -23.94 1.85
N ALA A 68 -10.27 -24.88 1.81
CA ALA A 68 -8.94 -24.75 2.41
C ALA A 68 -8.10 -23.67 1.67
N GLU A 69 -8.09 -23.68 0.35
CA GLU A 69 -7.40 -22.67 -0.46
C GLU A 69 -8.00 -21.27 -0.24
N LEU A 70 -9.33 -21.16 -0.20
CA LEU A 70 -10.02 -19.92 0.11
C LEU A 70 -9.66 -19.40 1.51
N ALA A 71 -9.59 -20.27 2.52
CA ALA A 71 -9.22 -19.89 3.87
C ALA A 71 -7.82 -19.24 3.93
N ARG A 72 -6.87 -19.71 3.13
CA ARG A 72 -5.50 -19.16 3.08
C ARG A 72 -5.46 -17.69 2.66
N ILE A 73 -6.33 -17.27 1.77
CA ILE A 73 -6.34 -15.89 1.22
C ILE A 73 -7.40 -14.98 1.83
N LEU A 74 -8.44 -15.54 2.47
CA LEU A 74 -9.52 -14.77 3.08
C LEU A 74 -9.39 -14.63 4.61
N THR A 75 -8.57 -15.47 5.26
CA THR A 75 -8.22 -15.27 6.67
C THR A 75 -7.11 -14.23 6.75
N VAL A 76 -7.51 -12.97 6.82
CA VAL A 76 -6.59 -11.82 6.83
C VAL A 76 -6.52 -11.19 8.21
N VAL A 77 -5.38 -10.60 8.53
CA VAL A 77 -5.09 -9.92 9.80
C VAL A 77 -4.40 -8.60 9.55
N PRO A 78 -4.52 -7.61 10.44
CA PRO A 78 -3.80 -6.36 10.36
C PRO A 78 -2.29 -6.57 10.33
N TYR A 79 -1.64 -5.91 9.39
CA TYR A 79 -0.18 -5.86 9.32
C TYR A 79 0.41 -5.07 10.51
N ASN A 80 -0.23 -3.97 10.90
CA ASN A 80 0.25 -3.08 11.95
C ASN A 80 -0.92 -2.51 12.75
N LEU A 81 -0.99 -2.84 14.05
CA LEU A 81 -2.03 -2.33 14.97
C LEU A 81 -1.72 -0.94 15.52
N ASP A 82 -0.51 -0.41 15.30
CA ASP A 82 -0.17 0.98 15.65
C ASP A 82 -0.61 1.98 14.55
N ALA A 83 -1.06 1.46 13.42
CA ALA A 83 -1.76 2.21 12.37
C ALA A 83 -3.29 2.18 12.60
N TRP A 84 -4.07 2.76 11.67
CA TRP A 84 -5.53 2.83 11.80
C TRP A 84 -6.24 1.47 11.80
N ASP A 85 -5.57 0.39 11.46
CA ASP A 85 -6.11 -0.96 11.62
C ASP A 85 -6.27 -1.37 13.09
N GLY A 86 -5.58 -0.73 14.02
CA GLY A 86 -5.81 -0.84 15.46
C GLY A 86 -6.97 0.04 15.97
N TYR A 87 -7.47 0.97 15.17
CA TYR A 87 -8.47 1.98 15.56
C TYR A 87 -9.64 1.99 14.57
N VAL A 88 -10.17 0.81 14.28
CA VAL A 88 -11.19 0.60 13.23
C VAL A 88 -12.45 1.43 13.48
N VAL A 89 -12.89 1.57 14.73
CA VAL A 89 -14.10 2.33 15.07
C VAL A 89 -13.93 3.81 14.74
N GLU A 90 -12.81 4.40 15.15
CA GLU A 90 -12.48 5.81 14.90
C GLU A 90 -12.30 6.09 13.41
N ARG A 91 -11.67 5.17 12.68
CA ARG A 91 -11.58 5.24 11.22
C ARG A 91 -12.95 5.30 10.57
N GLU A 92 -13.86 4.42 10.95
CA GLU A 92 -15.23 4.38 10.42
C GLU A 92 -16.06 5.62 10.80
N VAL A 93 -15.82 6.24 11.96
CA VAL A 93 -16.43 7.53 12.31
C VAL A 93 -16.03 8.62 11.32
N ILE A 94 -14.73 8.71 10.97
CA ILE A 94 -14.22 9.67 9.98
C ILE A 94 -14.84 9.38 8.61
N TYR A 95 -14.83 8.13 8.16
CA TYR A 95 -15.39 7.72 6.87
C TYR A 95 -16.88 8.02 6.78
N THR A 96 -17.64 7.74 7.84
CA THR A 96 -19.05 8.05 7.93
C THR A 96 -19.30 9.56 7.83
N ALA A 97 -18.52 10.37 8.53
CA ALA A 97 -18.62 11.83 8.46
C ALA A 97 -18.34 12.36 7.05
N CYS A 98 -17.30 11.84 6.38
CA CYS A 98 -16.99 12.19 4.99
C CYS A 98 -18.16 11.86 4.05
N LYS A 99 -18.75 10.67 4.17
CA LYS A 99 -19.92 10.25 3.37
C LYS A 99 -21.14 11.12 3.61
N GLN A 100 -21.49 11.38 4.87
CA GLN A 100 -22.65 12.22 5.25
C GLN A 100 -22.51 13.65 4.73
N LEU A 101 -21.29 14.16 4.68
CA LEU A 101 -20.99 15.51 4.17
C LEU A 101 -20.73 15.52 2.65
N ASN A 102 -20.85 14.38 1.99
CA ASN A 102 -20.51 14.17 0.57
C ASN A 102 -19.11 14.70 0.24
N LYS A 103 -18.12 14.32 1.06
CA LYS A 103 -16.73 14.74 0.92
C LYS A 103 -15.86 13.56 0.53
N LYS A 104 -15.08 13.73 -0.52
CA LYS A 104 -14.03 12.80 -0.94
C LYS A 104 -12.77 13.07 -0.14
N LEU A 105 -12.18 12.05 0.44
CA LEU A 105 -11.04 12.17 1.34
C LEU A 105 -9.74 11.86 0.60
N ILE A 106 -8.79 12.78 0.67
CA ILE A 106 -7.39 12.53 0.31
C ILE A 106 -6.58 12.46 1.60
N VAL A 107 -5.96 11.31 1.88
CA VAL A 107 -5.08 11.15 3.03
C VAL A 107 -3.63 11.23 2.57
N LEU A 108 -2.84 12.07 3.22
CA LEU A 108 -1.39 12.13 3.05
C LEU A 108 -0.75 11.54 4.30
N ALA A 109 0.04 10.47 4.13
CA ALA A 109 0.64 9.74 5.23
C ALA A 109 2.16 9.50 5.02
N GLY A 110 2.82 9.01 6.05
CA GLY A 110 4.23 8.65 6.07
C GLY A 110 4.51 7.47 7.01
N ASP A 111 5.38 7.67 7.99
CA ASP A 111 5.74 6.77 9.09
C ASP A 111 6.43 5.46 8.69
N THR A 112 5.86 4.69 7.78
CA THR A 112 6.37 3.37 7.40
C THR A 112 7.68 3.39 6.62
N HIS A 113 8.16 4.58 6.24
CA HIS A 113 9.36 4.82 5.43
C HIS A 113 9.32 4.23 4.01
N ASN A 114 8.20 3.68 3.62
CA ASN A 114 7.92 3.14 2.29
C ASN A 114 6.83 3.95 1.60
N ALA A 115 6.77 3.88 0.28
CA ALA A 115 5.74 4.56 -0.48
C ALA A 115 4.55 3.62 -0.71
N TRP A 116 3.33 4.18 -0.55
CA TRP A 116 2.08 3.44 -0.74
C TRP A 116 1.03 4.30 -1.42
N ASN A 117 0.20 3.65 -2.22
CA ASN A 117 -1.06 4.23 -2.68
C ASN A 117 -2.19 3.23 -2.46
N SER A 118 -3.25 3.66 -1.77
CA SER A 118 -4.37 2.81 -1.40
C SER A 118 -5.71 3.48 -1.70
N THR A 119 -6.71 2.67 -2.03
CA THR A 119 -8.11 3.10 -2.09
C THR A 119 -8.72 2.89 -0.71
N LEU A 120 -9.22 3.98 -0.11
CA LEU A 120 -9.87 3.91 1.20
C LEU A 120 -11.31 3.45 1.04
N ARG A 121 -11.66 2.34 1.71
CA ARG A 121 -13.01 1.77 1.70
C ARG A 121 -13.54 1.63 3.11
N ASP A 122 -14.83 1.95 3.29
CA ASP A 122 -15.52 1.68 4.55
C ASP A 122 -15.76 0.17 4.77
N GLN A 123 -16.38 -0.19 5.88
CA GLN A 123 -16.71 -1.60 6.18
C GLN A 123 -17.71 -2.22 5.18
N ALA A 124 -18.52 -1.40 4.52
CA ALA A 124 -19.44 -1.85 3.49
C ALA A 124 -18.77 -1.99 2.10
N GLY A 125 -17.47 -1.70 1.99
CA GLY A 125 -16.69 -1.75 0.75
C GLY A 125 -16.87 -0.51 -0.15
N SER A 126 -17.60 0.52 0.29
CA SER A 126 -17.77 1.75 -0.49
C SER A 126 -16.52 2.60 -0.44
N THR A 127 -16.09 3.13 -1.60
CA THR A 127 -14.94 4.03 -1.68
C THR A 127 -15.24 5.35 -0.98
N VAL A 128 -14.39 5.74 -0.05
CA VAL A 128 -14.46 7.00 0.71
C VAL A 128 -13.41 7.99 0.23
N GLY A 129 -12.26 7.52 -0.21
CA GLY A 129 -11.15 8.35 -0.61
C GLY A 129 -9.94 7.57 -1.09
N VAL A 130 -8.81 8.25 -1.11
CA VAL A 130 -7.51 7.70 -1.52
C VAL A 130 -6.45 8.10 -0.50
N GLU A 131 -5.54 7.18 -0.21
CA GLU A 131 -4.35 7.45 0.59
C GLU A 131 -3.11 7.47 -0.30
N LEU A 132 -2.28 8.48 -0.07
CA LEU A 132 -1.02 8.74 -0.74
C LEU A 132 0.07 8.85 0.33
N ALA A 133 0.84 7.79 0.53
CA ALA A 133 1.88 7.75 1.54
C ALA A 133 3.27 7.87 0.92
N THR A 134 4.11 8.70 1.52
CA THR A 134 5.47 8.96 1.04
C THR A 134 6.46 8.00 1.66
N SER A 135 7.53 7.69 0.91
CA SER A 135 8.72 7.08 1.49
C SER A 135 9.47 8.07 2.38
N SER A 136 10.42 7.56 3.17
CA SER A 136 11.35 8.44 3.91
C SER A 136 12.38 9.06 2.99
N VAL A 137 13.00 10.15 3.46
CA VAL A 137 14.13 10.81 2.78
C VAL A 137 15.44 10.02 2.99
N SER A 138 15.63 9.42 4.19
CA SER A 138 16.87 8.74 4.54
C SER A 138 16.72 7.52 5.43
N SER A 139 15.64 7.40 6.20
CA SER A 139 15.42 6.27 7.11
C SER A 139 15.15 4.98 6.35
N ALA A 140 15.65 3.86 6.87
CA ALA A 140 15.38 2.54 6.31
C ALA A 140 13.90 2.18 6.45
N GLY A 141 13.37 1.47 5.48
CA GLY A 141 12.00 0.96 5.48
C GLY A 141 11.94 -0.55 5.66
N MET A 142 10.91 -1.14 5.13
CA MET A 142 10.58 -2.56 5.26
C MET A 142 11.69 -3.49 4.77
N GLU A 143 12.44 -3.09 3.75
CA GLU A 143 13.55 -3.86 3.17
C GLU A 143 14.63 -4.22 4.20
N LYS A 144 14.85 -3.34 5.19
CA LYS A 144 15.82 -3.59 6.25
C LYS A 144 15.31 -4.59 7.29
N TYR A 145 14.04 -4.50 7.63
CA TYR A 145 13.42 -5.35 8.64
C TYR A 145 13.13 -6.76 8.10
N LEU A 146 12.71 -6.86 6.86
CA LEU A 146 12.35 -8.12 6.23
C LEU A 146 13.51 -8.80 5.51
N GLN A 147 14.64 -8.10 5.35
CA GLN A 147 15.87 -8.61 4.73
C GLN A 147 15.63 -9.23 3.33
N PHE A 148 14.65 -8.68 2.60
CA PHE A 148 14.35 -9.15 1.25
C PHE A 148 15.53 -8.90 0.31
N PRO A 149 15.92 -9.89 -0.52
CA PRO A 149 16.89 -9.67 -1.56
C PRO A 149 16.40 -8.59 -2.54
N LEU A 150 17.23 -7.58 -2.79
CA LEU A 150 16.88 -6.46 -3.68
C LEU A 150 16.44 -6.91 -5.08
N ALA A 151 17.06 -7.97 -5.61
CA ALA A 151 16.70 -8.55 -6.91
C ALA A 151 15.26 -9.13 -6.97
N GLN A 152 14.65 -9.42 -5.81
CA GLN A 152 13.30 -9.99 -5.71
C GLN A 152 12.26 -8.98 -5.22
N LEU A 153 12.68 -7.75 -4.96
CA LEU A 153 11.82 -6.77 -4.30
C LEU A 153 10.55 -6.47 -5.09
N GLN A 154 10.65 -6.37 -6.40
CA GLN A 154 9.49 -6.14 -7.27
C GLN A 154 8.47 -7.29 -7.23
N GLU A 155 8.94 -8.53 -7.04
CA GLU A 155 8.05 -9.69 -6.85
C GLU A 155 7.23 -9.55 -5.55
N PHE A 156 7.87 -9.07 -4.47
CA PHE A 156 7.18 -8.80 -3.20
C PHE A 156 6.19 -7.64 -3.31
N GLU A 157 6.57 -6.55 -3.98
CA GLU A 157 5.68 -5.41 -4.23
C GLU A 157 4.43 -5.83 -5.02
N MET A 158 4.60 -6.66 -6.04
CA MET A 158 3.50 -7.23 -6.82
C MET A 158 2.64 -8.18 -5.97
N ALA A 159 3.27 -8.99 -5.11
CA ALA A 159 2.53 -9.86 -4.20
C ALA A 159 1.66 -9.05 -3.22
N PHE A 160 2.20 -8.00 -2.61
CA PHE A 160 1.44 -7.15 -1.70
C PHE A 160 0.28 -6.44 -2.39
N THR A 161 0.50 -5.84 -3.57
CA THR A 161 -0.58 -5.19 -4.32
C THR A 161 -1.65 -6.17 -4.83
N THR A 162 -1.33 -7.45 -4.95
CA THR A 162 -2.30 -8.50 -5.31
C THR A 162 -3.08 -9.00 -4.09
N LEU A 163 -2.41 -9.14 -2.94
CA LEU A 163 -2.98 -9.77 -1.75
C LEU A 163 -3.73 -8.79 -0.84
N ILE A 164 -3.36 -7.51 -0.83
CA ILE A 164 -3.97 -6.47 -0.01
C ILE A 164 -5.00 -5.72 -0.84
N ASP A 165 -6.28 -5.90 -0.55
CA ASP A 165 -7.39 -5.44 -1.38
C ASP A 165 -7.47 -3.91 -1.58
N GLU A 166 -6.99 -3.12 -0.64
CA GLU A 166 -6.99 -1.65 -0.74
C GLU A 166 -5.72 -1.09 -1.38
N LEU A 167 -4.65 -1.89 -1.50
CA LEU A 167 -3.35 -1.44 -1.96
C LEU A 167 -3.24 -1.45 -3.50
N ASN A 168 -2.99 -0.30 -4.09
CA ASN A 168 -2.84 -0.15 -5.55
C ASN A 168 -1.37 -0.12 -5.99
N TYR A 169 -0.48 0.41 -5.13
CA TYR A 169 0.93 0.57 -5.43
C TYR A 169 1.75 0.59 -4.14
N CYS A 170 2.96 0.04 -4.20
CA CYS A 170 3.97 0.24 -3.18
C CYS A 170 5.39 0.27 -3.77
N ASN A 171 6.30 0.92 -3.03
CA ASN A 171 7.74 0.84 -3.21
C ASN A 171 8.36 0.57 -1.84
N LEU A 172 8.97 -0.60 -1.69
CA LEU A 172 9.38 -1.12 -0.39
C LEU A 172 10.81 -0.79 0.00
N ASN A 173 11.61 -0.17 -0.89
CA ASN A 173 13.03 0.01 -0.62
C ASN A 173 13.62 1.38 -0.93
N GLN A 174 13.03 2.15 -1.82
CA GLN A 174 13.67 3.39 -2.26
C GLN A 174 13.33 4.57 -1.36
N ARG A 175 14.25 5.54 -1.35
CA ARG A 175 14.10 6.83 -0.68
C ARG A 175 13.71 7.87 -1.69
N GLY A 176 12.96 8.86 -1.23
CA GLY A 176 12.46 9.89 -2.10
C GLY A 176 11.41 10.76 -1.43
N TYR A 177 10.51 11.29 -2.23
CA TYR A 177 9.42 12.11 -1.73
C TYR A 177 8.18 12.00 -2.62
N LEU A 178 7.06 12.41 -2.07
CA LEU A 178 5.79 12.55 -2.76
C LEU A 178 5.51 14.03 -3.02
N SER A 179 5.25 14.39 -4.27
CA SER A 179 4.74 15.71 -4.67
C SER A 179 3.27 15.59 -5.05
N VAL A 180 2.42 16.40 -4.44
CA VAL A 180 0.98 16.40 -4.73
C VAL A 180 0.54 17.81 -5.15
N ALA A 181 -0.02 17.91 -6.35
CA ALA A 181 -0.57 19.15 -6.88
C ALA A 181 -2.11 19.05 -6.91
N PHE A 182 -2.77 20.06 -6.36
CA PHE A 182 -4.22 20.20 -6.34
C PHE A 182 -4.65 21.33 -7.26
N THR A 183 -5.57 21.03 -8.16
CA THR A 183 -6.31 22.03 -8.93
C THR A 183 -7.80 21.88 -8.61
N PRO A 184 -8.66 22.81 -9.05
CA PRO A 184 -10.10 22.62 -8.89
C PRO A 184 -10.61 21.32 -9.49
N ASP A 185 -10.02 20.83 -10.58
CA ASP A 185 -10.54 19.71 -11.37
C ASP A 185 -9.87 18.38 -11.07
N GLN A 186 -8.63 18.38 -10.57
CA GLN A 186 -7.85 17.15 -10.39
C GLN A 186 -6.79 17.25 -9.30
N VAL A 187 -6.39 16.11 -8.78
CA VAL A 187 -5.18 15.93 -7.98
C VAL A 187 -4.17 15.12 -8.77
N GLN A 188 -2.93 15.58 -8.82
CA GLN A 188 -1.82 14.86 -9.41
C GLN A 188 -0.79 14.52 -8.34
N ALA A 189 -0.48 13.24 -8.17
CA ALA A 189 0.51 12.75 -7.23
C ALA A 189 1.69 12.13 -7.98
N ASN A 190 2.91 12.47 -7.56
CA ASN A 190 4.15 11.99 -8.18
C ASN A 190 5.08 11.50 -7.07
N TRP A 191 5.38 10.20 -7.07
CA TRP A 191 6.44 9.60 -6.24
C TRP A 191 7.75 9.65 -7.00
N ILE A 192 8.71 10.31 -6.42
CA ILE A 192 10.04 10.54 -6.99
C ILE A 192 11.05 9.85 -6.10
N PHE A 193 11.81 8.93 -6.68
CA PHE A 193 12.80 8.12 -5.97
C PHE A 193 14.21 8.40 -6.45
N ILE A 194 15.18 8.13 -5.59
CA ILE A 194 16.61 8.23 -5.90
C ILE A 194 17.26 6.84 -5.81
N ASP A 195 18.32 6.69 -6.57
CA ASP A 195 19.07 5.43 -6.69
C ASP A 195 19.82 5.04 -5.40
N SER A 196 20.31 6.02 -4.65
CA SER A 196 21.06 5.78 -3.43
C SER A 196 21.05 6.98 -2.49
N ILE A 197 21.04 6.70 -1.17
CA ILE A 197 21.31 7.68 -0.11
C ILE A 197 22.71 7.50 0.51
N GLN A 198 23.50 6.55 0.03
CA GLN A 198 24.82 6.24 0.59
C GLN A 198 25.91 7.20 0.10
N ASN A 199 25.64 7.94 -0.96
CA ASN A 199 26.55 8.89 -1.59
C ASN A 199 25.92 10.29 -1.62
N ARG A 200 26.77 11.33 -1.67
CA ARG A 200 26.30 12.71 -1.87
C ARG A 200 25.84 12.95 -3.33
N SER A 201 26.39 12.21 -4.27
CA SER A 201 25.92 12.21 -5.66
C SER A 201 24.88 11.12 -5.83
N TYR A 202 23.70 11.48 -6.29
CA TYR A 202 22.59 10.58 -6.57
C TYR A 202 21.93 10.95 -7.89
N GLN A 203 21.17 10.02 -8.44
CA GLN A 203 20.32 10.23 -9.61
C GLN A 203 18.85 9.93 -9.25
N VAL A 204 17.95 10.62 -9.91
CA VAL A 204 16.53 10.26 -9.86
C VAL A 204 16.31 8.97 -10.65
N ASP A 205 15.72 7.99 -10.01
CA ASP A 205 15.40 6.72 -10.66
C ASP A 205 14.06 6.83 -11.40
N GLN A 206 14.14 7.21 -12.68
CA GLN A 206 12.96 7.35 -13.53
C GLN A 206 12.23 6.03 -13.76
N SER A 207 12.94 4.89 -13.70
CA SER A 207 12.35 3.57 -13.93
C SER A 207 11.39 3.15 -12.82
N ARG A 208 11.50 3.77 -11.66
CA ARG A 208 10.68 3.50 -10.47
C ARG A 208 9.70 4.64 -10.13
N ALA A 209 9.75 5.74 -10.87
CA ALA A 209 8.82 6.84 -10.67
C ALA A 209 7.37 6.35 -10.86
N TYR A 210 6.48 6.78 -9.97
CA TYR A 210 5.06 6.45 -10.06
C TYR A 210 4.24 7.72 -10.07
N GLN A 211 3.29 7.81 -10.99
CA GLN A 211 2.42 8.97 -11.13
C GLN A 211 0.97 8.55 -11.15
N LEU A 212 0.13 9.36 -10.52
CA LEU A 212 -1.29 9.12 -10.37
C LEU A 212 -2.06 10.42 -10.58
N GLN A 213 -3.16 10.34 -11.30
CA GLN A 213 -4.13 11.42 -11.43
C GLN A 213 -5.48 10.97 -10.89
N LEU A 214 -6.10 11.83 -10.09
CA LEU A 214 -7.43 11.65 -9.53
C LEU A 214 -8.32 12.78 -10.05
N ASP A 215 -9.47 12.44 -10.56
CA ASP A 215 -10.54 13.39 -10.87
C ASP A 215 -11.45 13.62 -9.66
N HIS A 216 -12.39 14.57 -9.79
CA HIS A 216 -13.37 14.89 -8.75
C HIS A 216 -14.23 13.74 -8.29
N GLU A 217 -14.47 12.79 -9.16
CA GLU A 217 -15.37 11.68 -8.86
C GLU A 217 -14.67 10.61 -8.02
N LEU A 218 -13.33 10.57 -8.03
CA LEU A 218 -12.50 9.50 -7.46
C LEU A 218 -12.93 8.09 -7.90
N ASN A 219 -13.69 8.03 -9.01
CA ASN A 219 -14.23 6.76 -9.51
C ASN A 219 -13.14 5.93 -10.18
N GLU A 220 -12.08 6.57 -10.65
CA GLU A 220 -10.95 5.91 -11.28
C GLU A 220 -9.64 6.50 -10.75
N ILE A 221 -8.86 5.64 -10.12
CA ILE A 221 -7.44 5.89 -9.89
C ILE A 221 -6.75 5.54 -11.20
N LYS A 222 -6.33 6.56 -11.95
CA LYS A 222 -5.61 6.34 -13.21
C LYS A 222 -4.12 6.48 -12.97
N PRO A 223 -3.36 5.37 -12.95
CA PRO A 223 -1.91 5.48 -13.08
C PRO A 223 -1.62 6.18 -14.41
N LEU A 224 -0.89 7.28 -14.36
CA LEU A 224 -0.40 7.90 -15.58
C LEU A 224 0.67 6.96 -16.13
N LYS A 225 0.48 6.46 -17.34
CA LYS A 225 1.53 5.73 -18.04
C LYS A 225 2.73 6.67 -18.18
N GLN A 226 3.89 6.23 -17.72
CA GLN A 226 5.13 6.92 -18.06
C GLN A 226 5.21 7.02 -19.58
N THR A 227 5.15 8.22 -20.12
CA THR A 227 5.60 8.47 -21.49
C THR A 227 7.11 8.29 -21.48
N ALA A 228 7.56 7.25 -22.19
CA ALA A 228 8.97 6.95 -22.39
C ALA A 228 9.72 8.13 -23.03
#